data_fbcadb3edd6efeb8db4ce9ad9ba9067d
#
_entry.id   fbcadb3edd6efeb8db4ce9ad9ba9067d
#
_cell.length_a   1.000
_cell.length_b   1.000
_cell.length_c   1.000
_cell.angle_alpha   90.00
_cell.angle_beta   90.00
_cell.angle_gamma   90.00
#
_symmetry.space_group_name_H-M   'P 1'
#
loop_
_entity.id
_entity.type
_entity.pdbx_description
1 polymer ?
#
loop_
_entity_poly.entity_id
_entity_poly.type
_entity_poly.pdbx_seq_one_letter_code
_entity_poly.pdbx_strand_id
1 'polypeptide(L)'
;MNPEIKLPQKPTEAPPPGRRSHLPGPRAGNRPPFPEPPPIRHQTVPQARAGAAPEPQARAQKVQQRPPFPAERASRVNVLPAQSGALPVHDAAADPSEYERRKAWTEGRVTRQGIKHHSTTPARVFTFPWKRVLWCGLLLILTLAVFVSSFSLFIKQKYHLDIVDSDAAAKQKADAVLVFGCGVYADGSPTPMLRDRVLRGVELMRKGAAAKLLLSGDHGQKNYDEVNAMKKLALEQGIAAEDIFLDHAGFSTWDSLKRAHDIFGVRNVTLVSQRYHLYRGLYMADALGMQFRGVPADRQVYAGQWLREIREMLARVKGLFSAVLNLPAEVSGPPIDLSGDGQSSWD
;
A
#
# COMPACT_ATOMS: atom_id res chain seq x y z
N MET A 1 -4.56 -87.04 -6.07
CA MET A 1 -5.64 -86.05 -6.19
C MET A 1 -5.04 -84.67 -6.06
N ASN A 2 -4.83 -84.03 -7.16
CA ASN A 2 -4.19 -82.70 -7.24
C ASN A 2 -5.27 -81.68 -7.53
N PRO A 3 -5.48 -80.62 -6.78
CA PRO A 3 -6.42 -79.56 -7.14
C PRO A 3 -5.78 -78.57 -8.14
N GLU A 4 -6.40 -78.40 -9.26
CA GLU A 4 -6.08 -77.43 -10.31
C GLU A 4 -6.21 -76.01 -9.78
N ILE A 5 -5.15 -75.24 -9.92
CA ILE A 5 -5.12 -73.78 -9.63
C ILE A 5 -5.70 -73.05 -10.87
N LYS A 6 -6.94 -72.53 -10.76
CA LYS A 6 -7.53 -71.62 -11.75
C LYS A 6 -6.81 -70.24 -11.69
N LEU A 7 -6.13 -69.86 -12.79
CA LEU A 7 -5.62 -68.53 -13.04
C LEU A 7 -6.76 -67.52 -13.26
N PRO A 8 -6.69 -66.30 -12.76
CA PRO A 8 -7.69 -65.25 -12.98
C PRO A 8 -7.68 -64.79 -14.44
N GLN A 9 -8.89 -64.68 -15.02
CA GLN A 9 -9.11 -64.20 -16.37
C GLN A 9 -8.83 -62.68 -16.46
N LYS A 10 -8.18 -62.26 -17.56
CA LYS A 10 -7.87 -60.92 -17.96
C LYS A 10 -9.16 -60.08 -18.08
N PRO A 11 -9.22 -58.81 -17.60
CA PRO A 11 -10.39 -57.96 -17.80
C PRO A 11 -10.59 -57.65 -19.27
N THR A 12 -11.83 -57.78 -19.73
CA THR A 12 -12.32 -57.46 -21.06
C THR A 12 -12.11 -55.98 -21.37
N GLU A 13 -11.50 -55.67 -22.51
CA GLU A 13 -11.31 -54.31 -23.02
C GLU A 13 -12.67 -53.61 -23.18
N ALA A 14 -12.76 -52.38 -22.67
CA ALA A 14 -13.90 -51.51 -22.87
C ALA A 14 -13.99 -51.06 -24.34
N PRO A 15 -15.18 -50.90 -24.90
CA PRO A 15 -15.35 -50.46 -26.28
C PRO A 15 -14.86 -49.00 -26.45
N PRO A 16 -14.35 -48.62 -27.66
CA PRO A 16 -13.86 -47.29 -27.94
C PRO A 16 -14.99 -46.25 -27.83
N PRO A 17 -14.72 -45.03 -27.38
CA PRO A 17 -15.72 -43.98 -27.22
C PRO A 17 -16.28 -43.60 -28.59
N GLY A 18 -17.61 -43.66 -28.70
CA GLY A 18 -18.36 -43.32 -29.91
C GLY A 18 -18.05 -41.87 -30.34
N ARG A 19 -17.88 -41.67 -31.65
CA ARG A 19 -17.77 -40.37 -32.31
C ARG A 19 -18.93 -39.48 -31.86
N ARG A 20 -18.61 -38.45 -31.04
CA ARG A 20 -19.55 -37.36 -30.79
C ARG A 20 -19.74 -36.62 -32.10
N SER A 21 -20.98 -36.57 -32.56
CA SER A 21 -21.43 -35.70 -33.64
C SER A 21 -21.07 -34.26 -33.30
N HIS A 22 -20.22 -33.64 -34.11
CA HIS A 22 -19.95 -32.21 -34.06
C HIS A 22 -21.24 -31.46 -34.40
N LEU A 23 -21.91 -30.94 -33.39
CA LEU A 23 -22.81 -29.80 -33.58
C LEU A 23 -21.96 -28.60 -34.01
N PRO A 24 -22.29 -27.90 -35.12
CA PRO A 24 -21.57 -26.72 -35.52
C PRO A 24 -21.80 -25.65 -34.42
N GLY A 25 -20.72 -25.23 -33.75
CA GLY A 25 -20.73 -24.08 -32.86
C GLY A 25 -21.15 -22.80 -33.60
N PRO A 26 -21.68 -21.80 -32.91
CA PRO A 26 -22.09 -20.55 -33.55
C PRO A 26 -20.93 -19.99 -34.38
N ARG A 27 -21.19 -19.76 -35.67
CA ARG A 27 -20.24 -19.14 -36.60
C ARG A 27 -19.81 -17.79 -35.98
N ALA A 28 -18.52 -17.64 -35.70
CA ALA A 28 -17.93 -16.35 -35.42
C ALA A 28 -18.28 -15.41 -36.58
N GLY A 29 -19.21 -14.49 -36.32
CA GLY A 29 -19.59 -13.48 -37.29
C GLY A 29 -18.34 -12.74 -37.71
N ASN A 30 -18.16 -12.55 -39.02
CA ASN A 30 -17.13 -11.69 -39.60
C ASN A 30 -17.35 -10.28 -39.05
N ARG A 31 -16.71 -9.94 -37.92
CA ARG A 31 -16.64 -8.56 -37.46
C ARG A 31 -15.74 -7.82 -38.45
N PRO A 32 -16.16 -6.68 -38.98
CA PRO A 32 -15.29 -5.86 -39.82
C PRO A 32 -14.01 -5.47 -39.02
N PRO A 33 -12.87 -5.37 -39.68
CA PRO A 33 -11.64 -4.89 -39.02
C PRO A 33 -11.88 -3.53 -38.42
N PHE A 34 -11.32 -3.28 -37.24
CA PHE A 34 -11.41 -2.00 -36.55
C PHE A 34 -10.94 -0.87 -37.48
N PRO A 35 -11.62 0.29 -37.50
CA PRO A 35 -11.16 1.44 -38.29
C PRO A 35 -9.76 1.86 -37.82
N GLU A 36 -8.92 2.22 -38.77
CA GLU A 36 -7.59 2.79 -38.46
C GLU A 36 -7.74 4.03 -37.56
N PRO A 37 -6.90 4.18 -36.53
CA PRO A 37 -6.94 5.35 -35.69
C PRO A 37 -6.62 6.61 -36.53
N PRO A 38 -7.30 7.73 -36.26
CA PRO A 38 -6.98 8.98 -36.95
C PRO A 38 -5.52 9.36 -36.64
N PRO A 39 -4.80 9.94 -37.62
CA PRO A 39 -3.42 10.33 -37.45
C PRO A 39 -3.30 11.32 -36.28
N ILE A 40 -2.34 11.06 -35.40
CA ILE A 40 -2.04 11.91 -34.25
C ILE A 40 -1.58 13.26 -34.79
N ARG A 41 -2.46 14.26 -34.79
CA ARG A 41 -2.06 15.64 -34.99
C ARG A 41 -1.18 16.06 -33.83
N HIS A 42 0.11 16.16 -34.06
CA HIS A 42 1.01 16.87 -33.15
C HIS A 42 0.54 18.32 -33.12
N GLN A 43 -0.22 18.71 -32.11
CA GLN A 43 -0.42 20.11 -31.79
C GLN A 43 0.94 20.65 -31.35
N THR A 44 1.56 21.41 -32.26
CA THR A 44 2.70 22.27 -31.92
C THR A 44 2.19 23.27 -30.88
N VAL A 45 2.69 23.10 -29.65
CA VAL A 45 2.49 24.08 -28.58
C VAL A 45 3.05 25.42 -29.10
N PRO A 46 2.27 26.51 -29.15
CA PRO A 46 2.80 27.80 -29.47
C PRO A 46 3.87 28.18 -28.44
N GLN A 47 5.08 28.47 -28.89
CA GLN A 47 6.09 29.10 -28.03
C GLN A 47 5.54 30.44 -27.55
N ALA A 48 5.18 30.51 -26.27
CA ALA A 48 4.85 31.77 -25.62
C ALA A 48 6.09 32.66 -25.66
N ARG A 49 5.97 33.79 -26.36
CA ARG A 49 6.94 34.90 -26.32
C ARG A 49 7.16 35.30 -24.85
N ALA A 50 8.44 35.42 -24.48
CA ALA A 50 8.88 36.00 -23.24
C ALA A 50 8.32 37.42 -23.08
N GLY A 51 7.22 37.55 -22.37
CA GLY A 51 6.66 38.82 -21.90
C GLY A 51 6.89 38.92 -20.41
N ALA A 52 7.37 40.09 -19.97
CA ALA A 52 7.80 40.45 -18.63
C ALA A 52 6.91 39.86 -17.51
N ALA A 53 7.56 39.31 -16.47
CA ALA A 53 6.92 38.86 -15.23
C ALA A 53 6.24 40.04 -14.52
N PRO A 54 4.97 39.93 -14.11
CA PRO A 54 4.39 40.89 -13.18
C PRO A 54 4.94 40.64 -11.78
N GLU A 55 5.28 41.73 -11.10
CA GLU A 55 5.69 41.74 -9.69
C GLU A 55 4.68 41.00 -8.79
N PRO A 56 5.14 40.29 -7.75
CA PRO A 56 4.24 39.64 -6.80
C PRO A 56 3.60 40.69 -5.89
N GLN A 57 2.33 41.00 -6.10
CA GLN A 57 1.52 41.72 -5.14
C GLN A 57 1.43 40.89 -3.85
N ALA A 58 2.00 41.42 -2.79
CA ALA A 58 1.95 40.87 -1.45
C ALA A 58 0.50 40.81 -0.96
N ARG A 59 -0.10 39.65 -1.05
CA ARG A 59 -1.36 39.34 -0.38
C ARG A 59 -1.02 39.00 1.07
N ALA A 60 -1.13 40.02 1.95
CA ALA A 60 -1.03 39.86 3.38
C ALA A 60 -2.08 38.85 3.86
N GLN A 61 -1.68 37.61 4.06
CA GLN A 61 -2.47 36.64 4.80
C GLN A 61 -2.40 37.04 6.28
N LYS A 62 -3.55 37.38 6.84
CA LYS A 62 -3.77 37.52 8.28
C LYS A 62 -3.26 36.26 8.98
N VAL A 63 -2.08 36.35 9.56
CA VAL A 63 -1.61 35.38 10.53
C VAL A 63 -2.52 35.49 11.74
N GLN A 64 -3.38 34.53 11.94
CA GLN A 64 -4.18 34.36 13.15
C GLN A 64 -3.18 34.08 14.29
N GLN A 65 -2.92 35.09 15.11
CA GLN A 65 -2.14 34.99 16.33
C GLN A 65 -2.82 33.98 17.25
N ARG A 66 -2.15 32.86 17.49
CA ARG A 66 -2.49 31.97 18.61
C ARG A 66 -2.27 32.73 19.91
N PRO A 67 -3.17 32.60 20.90
CA PRO A 67 -2.97 33.20 22.21
C PRO A 67 -1.72 32.57 22.86
N PRO A 68 -0.94 33.38 23.64
CA PRO A 68 0.24 32.88 24.33
C PRO A 68 -0.16 31.86 25.41
N PHE A 69 0.63 30.81 25.52
CA PHE A 69 0.52 29.82 26.59
C PHE A 69 0.61 30.53 27.97
N PRO A 70 -0.19 30.10 28.96
CA PRO A 70 -0.08 30.64 30.30
C PRO A 70 1.30 30.30 30.88
N ALA A 71 1.98 31.34 31.34
CA ALA A 71 3.27 31.25 32.01
C ALA A 71 3.17 30.27 33.19
N GLU A 72 4.08 29.33 33.18
CA GLU A 72 4.32 28.36 34.24
C GLU A 72 4.51 29.06 35.59
N ARG A 73 3.73 28.63 36.57
CA ARG A 73 3.77 29.09 37.96
C ARG A 73 5.16 28.89 38.52
N ALA A 74 5.96 29.99 38.57
CA ALA A 74 7.17 30.01 39.35
C ALA A 74 6.82 29.74 40.83
N SER A 75 7.30 28.62 41.35
CA SER A 75 7.20 28.25 42.75
C SER A 75 7.86 29.36 43.58
N ARG A 76 7.04 30.13 44.29
CA ARG A 76 7.54 31.10 45.30
C ARG A 76 8.19 30.29 46.41
N VAL A 77 9.50 30.28 46.45
CA VAL A 77 10.25 29.94 47.66
C VAL A 77 9.99 31.09 48.66
N ASN A 78 9.21 30.77 49.71
CA ASN A 78 9.02 31.69 50.83
C ASN A 78 10.36 31.81 51.58
N VAL A 79 11.10 32.87 51.29
CA VAL A 79 12.21 33.31 52.15
C VAL A 79 11.58 34.06 53.29
N LEU A 80 11.59 33.46 54.49
CA LEU A 80 11.25 34.13 55.75
C LEU A 80 12.27 35.24 56.01
N PRO A 81 11.85 36.48 56.39
CA PRO A 81 12.78 37.56 56.75
C PRO A 81 13.53 37.20 58.02
N ALA A 82 14.84 37.37 58.00
CA ALA A 82 15.68 37.28 59.18
C ALA A 82 15.24 38.38 60.16
N GLN A 83 14.61 38.01 61.23
CA GLN A 83 14.39 38.93 62.36
C GLN A 83 15.70 39.07 63.11
N SER A 84 16.30 40.23 62.99
CA SER A 84 17.34 40.69 63.89
C SER A 84 16.72 41.04 65.27
N GLY A 85 16.50 40.00 66.08
CA GLY A 85 16.12 40.18 67.47
C GLY A 85 17.36 40.14 68.32
N ALA A 86 17.72 41.28 68.92
CA ALA A 86 18.72 41.32 70.00
C ALA A 86 18.30 40.37 71.13
N LEU A 87 19.16 39.45 71.47
CA LEU A 87 18.95 38.53 72.59
C LEU A 87 19.00 39.42 73.90
N PRO A 88 18.01 39.29 74.82
CA PRO A 88 18.07 39.86 76.10
C PRO A 88 19.15 39.17 76.91
N VAL A 89 20.07 40.02 77.46
CA VAL A 89 21.00 39.57 78.45
C VAL A 89 20.18 39.27 79.72
N HIS A 90 19.94 38.05 80.03
CA HIS A 90 19.40 37.60 81.27
C HIS A 90 20.58 37.16 82.14
N ASP A 91 20.93 38.08 83.11
CA ASP A 91 21.64 37.66 84.27
C ASP A 91 20.78 36.69 85.08
N ALA A 92 20.92 35.43 84.83
CA ALA A 92 20.38 34.34 85.62
C ALA A 92 21.58 33.57 86.20
N ALA A 93 21.60 33.48 87.51
CA ALA A 93 22.62 32.78 88.28
C ALA A 93 22.84 31.38 87.65
N ALA A 94 24.08 31.12 87.23
CA ALA A 94 24.46 29.88 86.59
C ALA A 94 24.12 28.68 87.50
N ASP A 95 23.22 27.79 87.03
CA ASP A 95 22.93 26.49 87.65
C ASP A 95 24.24 25.70 87.76
N PRO A 96 24.69 25.33 88.95
CA PRO A 96 25.92 24.55 89.12
C PRO A 96 25.91 23.22 88.34
N SER A 97 24.75 22.71 88.03
CA SER A 97 24.59 21.48 87.23
C SER A 97 24.97 21.67 85.78
N GLU A 98 24.86 22.90 85.25
CA GLU A 98 25.20 23.16 83.85
C GLU A 98 26.75 23.38 83.70
N TYR A 99 27.39 23.92 84.74
CA TYR A 99 28.84 24.01 84.77
C TYR A 99 29.51 22.64 84.83
N GLU A 100 29.00 21.70 85.62
CA GLU A 100 29.49 20.34 85.72
C GLU A 100 29.20 19.51 84.40
N ARG A 101 28.11 19.78 83.73
CA ARG A 101 27.84 19.19 82.41
C ARG A 101 28.83 19.73 81.37
N ARG A 102 29.14 20.99 81.34
CA ARG A 102 30.13 21.55 80.40
C ARG A 102 31.53 21.01 80.69
N LYS A 103 31.91 20.88 81.98
CA LYS A 103 33.17 20.27 82.38
C LYS A 103 33.32 18.82 82.01
N ALA A 104 32.28 18.04 82.16
CA ALA A 104 32.26 16.63 81.69
C ALA A 104 32.40 16.52 80.16
N TRP A 105 31.92 17.53 79.42
CA TRP A 105 32.04 17.58 77.98
C TRP A 105 33.46 17.95 77.51
N THR A 106 34.11 18.82 78.22
CA THR A 106 35.50 19.23 77.93
C THR A 106 36.54 18.21 78.39
N GLU A 107 36.24 17.43 79.40
CA GLU A 107 37.11 16.33 79.89
C GLU A 107 37.01 15.01 79.11
N GLY A 108 36.25 15.00 78.03
CA GLY A 108 36.19 13.85 77.13
C GLY A 108 35.58 12.56 77.72
N ARG A 109 34.86 12.66 78.86
CA ARG A 109 34.25 11.47 79.55
C ARG A 109 32.91 11.05 78.94
N VAL A 110 32.45 11.70 77.91
CA VAL A 110 31.33 11.17 77.14
C VAL A 110 31.88 10.19 76.12
N THR A 111 31.88 8.91 76.47
CA THR A 111 32.13 7.86 75.54
C THR A 111 31.17 8.02 74.35
N ARG A 112 31.72 8.13 73.12
CA ARG A 112 30.96 8.05 71.88
C ARG A 112 30.22 6.72 71.81
N GLN A 113 29.07 6.63 72.49
CA GLN A 113 28.16 5.53 72.20
C GLN A 113 27.63 5.71 70.78
N GLY A 114 28.21 4.91 69.90
CA GLY A 114 27.60 4.37 68.71
C GLY A 114 26.73 5.33 67.92
N ILE A 115 27.35 6.26 67.15
CA ILE A 115 26.68 6.71 65.91
C ILE A 115 26.61 5.48 65.03
N LYS A 116 25.44 4.77 65.04
CA LYS A 116 25.14 3.77 64.02
C LYS A 116 25.19 4.49 62.70
N HIS A 117 26.32 4.38 61.97
CA HIS A 117 26.34 4.71 60.56
C HIS A 117 25.33 3.80 59.90
N HIS A 118 24.12 4.31 59.66
CA HIS A 118 23.27 3.73 58.65
C HIS A 118 24.08 3.82 57.38
N SER A 119 24.63 2.69 56.92
CA SER A 119 25.17 2.58 55.58
C SER A 119 23.98 2.78 54.64
N THR A 120 23.81 4.01 54.18
CA THR A 120 22.96 4.30 53.05
C THR A 120 23.60 3.59 51.87
N THR A 121 23.13 2.37 51.57
CA THR A 121 23.43 1.74 50.32
C THR A 121 23.07 2.74 49.21
N PRO A 122 24.02 3.14 48.37
CA PRO A 122 23.71 4.13 47.32
C PRO A 122 22.55 3.55 46.50
N ALA A 123 21.45 4.29 46.40
CA ALA A 123 20.34 3.95 45.57
C ALA A 123 20.92 3.66 44.20
N ARG A 124 20.75 2.45 43.68
CA ARG A 124 21.15 2.11 42.31
C ARG A 124 20.42 3.07 41.40
N VAL A 125 21.11 4.08 40.91
CA VAL A 125 20.62 4.94 39.84
C VAL A 125 20.42 4.04 38.65
N PHE A 126 19.17 3.74 38.34
CA PHE A 126 18.82 2.95 37.15
C PHE A 126 19.11 3.80 35.92
N THR A 127 20.33 3.68 35.39
CA THR A 127 20.69 4.31 34.14
C THR A 127 20.04 3.52 33.01
N PHE A 128 18.95 4.06 32.46
CA PHE A 128 18.26 3.44 31.34
C PHE A 128 19.24 3.28 30.16
N PRO A 129 19.40 2.05 29.63
CA PRO A 129 20.43 1.74 28.63
C PRO A 129 20.04 2.23 27.23
N TRP A 130 19.72 3.52 27.10
CA TRP A 130 19.20 4.12 25.88
C TRP A 130 20.07 3.87 24.62
N LYS A 131 21.39 3.76 24.78
CA LYS A 131 22.28 3.38 23.67
C LYS A 131 21.98 1.99 23.14
N ARG A 132 21.74 1.01 24.02
CA ARG A 132 21.35 -0.36 23.60
C ARG A 132 20.01 -0.35 22.91
N VAL A 133 19.05 0.41 23.42
CA VAL A 133 17.72 0.55 22.80
C VAL A 133 17.85 1.16 21.39
N LEU A 134 18.68 2.20 21.23
CA LEU A 134 18.94 2.80 19.90
C LEU A 134 19.60 1.79 18.94
N TRP A 135 20.59 1.03 19.41
CA TRP A 135 21.24 0.00 18.57
C TRP A 135 20.27 -1.12 18.19
N CYS A 136 19.44 -1.59 19.14
CA CYS A 136 18.41 -2.59 18.85
C CYS A 136 17.37 -2.03 17.85
N GLY A 137 16.95 -0.78 18.01
CA GLY A 137 16.05 -0.10 17.08
C GLY A 137 16.65 0.02 15.68
N LEU A 138 17.92 0.43 15.58
CA LEU A 138 18.63 0.53 14.30
C LEU A 138 18.75 -0.84 13.63
N LEU A 139 19.13 -1.87 14.39
CA LEU A 139 19.23 -3.24 13.88
C LEU A 139 17.88 -3.75 13.37
N LEU A 140 16.81 -3.49 14.10
CA LEU A 140 15.45 -3.87 13.69
C LEU A 140 15.05 -3.17 12.38
N ILE A 141 15.30 -1.86 12.25
CA ILE A 141 15.04 -1.10 11.02
C ILE A 141 15.84 -1.67 9.85
N LEU A 142 17.12 -1.94 10.05
CA LEU A 142 17.98 -2.52 9.03
C LEU A 142 17.48 -3.90 8.60
N THR A 143 17.14 -4.76 9.55
CA THR A 143 16.59 -6.10 9.28
C THR A 143 15.29 -6.01 8.47
N LEU A 144 14.38 -5.09 8.85
CA LEU A 144 13.15 -4.85 8.11
C LEU A 144 13.41 -4.34 6.70
N ALA A 145 14.35 -3.40 6.54
CA ALA A 145 14.74 -2.87 5.23
C ALA A 145 15.32 -3.96 4.32
N VAL A 146 16.18 -4.83 4.86
CA VAL A 146 16.73 -6.00 4.14
C VAL A 146 15.60 -6.96 3.74
N PHE A 147 14.68 -7.27 4.66
CA PHE A 147 13.54 -8.14 4.37
C PHE A 147 12.66 -7.58 3.23
N VAL A 148 12.25 -6.30 3.33
CA VAL A 148 11.41 -5.64 2.31
C VAL A 148 12.11 -5.64 0.94
N SER A 149 13.41 -5.33 0.91
CA SER A 149 14.19 -5.29 -0.32
C SER A 149 14.35 -6.69 -0.94
N SER A 150 14.68 -7.68 -0.13
CA SER A 150 14.85 -9.07 -0.57
C SER A 150 13.53 -9.66 -1.07
N PHE A 151 12.44 -9.44 -0.36
CA PHE A 151 11.10 -9.86 -0.77
C PHE A 151 10.69 -9.18 -2.09
N SER A 152 10.93 -7.86 -2.22
CA SER A 152 10.63 -7.14 -3.45
C SER A 152 11.44 -7.66 -4.64
N LEU A 153 12.72 -7.98 -4.43
CA LEU A 153 13.59 -8.56 -5.46
C LEU A 153 13.12 -9.97 -5.84
N PHE A 154 12.77 -10.81 -4.86
CA PHE A 154 12.21 -12.14 -5.10
C PHE A 154 10.96 -12.09 -5.99
N ILE A 155 10.01 -11.20 -5.70
CA ILE A 155 8.81 -11.02 -6.52
C ILE A 155 9.16 -10.59 -7.94
N LYS A 156 10.08 -9.63 -8.10
CA LYS A 156 10.54 -9.19 -9.42
C LYS A 156 11.17 -10.37 -10.20
N GLN A 157 12.02 -11.15 -9.54
CA GLN A 157 12.70 -12.29 -10.17
C GLN A 157 11.74 -13.42 -10.55
N LYS A 158 10.72 -13.68 -9.69
CA LYS A 158 9.74 -14.75 -9.95
C LYS A 158 8.86 -14.44 -11.17
N TYR A 159 8.40 -13.19 -11.31
CA TYR A 159 7.38 -12.83 -12.31
C TYR A 159 7.92 -12.04 -13.51
N HIS A 160 9.24 -11.91 -13.69
CA HIS A 160 9.78 -11.10 -14.79
C HIS A 160 9.48 -11.66 -16.19
N LEU A 161 9.37 -12.99 -16.31
CA LEU A 161 9.04 -13.66 -17.56
C LEU A 161 7.54 -13.61 -17.90
N ASP A 162 6.70 -13.34 -16.90
CA ASP A 162 5.26 -13.17 -17.11
C ASP A 162 4.90 -11.75 -17.58
N ILE A 163 5.87 -10.84 -17.60
CA ILE A 163 5.71 -9.51 -18.19
C ILE A 163 6.17 -9.58 -19.64
N VAL A 164 5.18 -9.56 -20.53
CA VAL A 164 5.35 -9.76 -21.96
C VAL A 164 4.95 -8.51 -22.76
N ASP A 165 5.24 -8.50 -24.05
CA ASP A 165 4.74 -7.50 -24.97
C ASP A 165 3.29 -7.78 -25.41
N SER A 166 2.67 -6.83 -26.13
CA SER A 166 1.29 -6.96 -26.58
C SER A 166 1.08 -8.12 -27.59
N ASP A 167 2.08 -8.44 -28.40
CA ASP A 167 1.99 -9.49 -29.41
C ASP A 167 2.09 -10.87 -28.77
N ALA A 168 2.95 -11.04 -27.78
CA ALA A 168 3.04 -12.27 -27.01
C ALA A 168 1.76 -12.51 -26.18
N ALA A 169 1.19 -11.45 -25.59
CA ALA A 169 -0.06 -11.55 -24.85
C ALA A 169 -1.24 -11.93 -25.76
N ALA A 170 -1.30 -11.41 -26.99
CA ALA A 170 -2.36 -11.74 -27.95
C ALA A 170 -2.36 -13.19 -28.41
N LYS A 171 -1.23 -13.89 -28.34
CA LYS A 171 -1.13 -15.32 -28.68
C LYS A 171 -1.82 -16.23 -27.65
N GLN A 172 -1.99 -15.75 -26.43
CA GLN A 172 -2.62 -16.48 -25.31
C GLN A 172 -3.89 -15.74 -24.92
N LYS A 173 -5.03 -16.15 -25.51
CA LYS A 173 -6.31 -15.52 -25.23
C LYS A 173 -6.65 -15.61 -23.75
N ALA A 174 -6.91 -14.46 -23.13
CA ALA A 174 -7.43 -14.33 -21.78
C ALA A 174 -8.96 -14.21 -21.76
N ASP A 175 -9.57 -14.40 -20.59
CA ASP A 175 -11.00 -14.13 -20.40
C ASP A 175 -11.24 -12.62 -20.49
N ALA A 176 -10.35 -11.83 -19.86
CA ALA A 176 -10.40 -10.38 -19.88
C ALA A 176 -9.01 -9.73 -19.90
N VAL A 177 -8.95 -8.52 -20.49
CA VAL A 177 -7.89 -7.57 -20.26
C VAL A 177 -8.31 -6.69 -19.06
N LEU A 178 -7.62 -6.83 -17.93
CA LEU A 178 -7.85 -6.01 -16.73
C LEU A 178 -6.94 -4.79 -16.73
N VAL A 179 -7.53 -3.60 -16.77
CA VAL A 179 -6.81 -2.32 -16.70
C VAL A 179 -6.99 -1.73 -15.31
N PHE A 180 -5.88 -1.57 -14.58
CA PHE A 180 -5.91 -0.94 -13.27
C PHE A 180 -6.00 0.59 -13.34
N GLY A 181 -6.79 1.20 -12.48
CA GLY A 181 -6.81 2.63 -12.25
C GLY A 181 -5.51 3.18 -11.64
N CYS A 182 -5.26 4.46 -11.81
CA CYS A 182 -4.13 5.19 -11.18
C CYS A 182 -4.33 6.70 -11.03
N GLY A 183 -5.55 7.17 -11.22
CA GLY A 183 -5.95 8.53 -10.90
C GLY A 183 -6.42 9.37 -12.07
N VAL A 184 -7.38 10.23 -11.78
CA VAL A 184 -7.87 11.31 -12.65
C VAL A 184 -7.52 12.66 -12.05
N TYR A 185 -7.51 13.70 -12.87
CA TYR A 185 -7.39 15.08 -12.44
C TYR A 185 -8.72 15.58 -11.83
N ALA A 186 -8.68 16.74 -11.17
CA ALA A 186 -9.86 17.34 -10.55
C ALA A 186 -10.98 17.71 -11.56
N ASP A 187 -10.65 17.84 -12.83
CA ASP A 187 -11.59 18.06 -13.93
C ASP A 187 -12.17 16.75 -14.51
N GLY A 188 -11.84 15.60 -13.90
CA GLY A 188 -12.25 14.28 -14.35
C GLY A 188 -11.46 13.72 -15.52
N SER A 189 -10.49 14.46 -16.07
CA SER A 189 -9.66 13.95 -17.16
C SER A 189 -8.65 12.90 -16.66
N PRO A 190 -8.35 11.85 -17.45
CA PRO A 190 -7.40 10.83 -17.05
C PRO A 190 -5.97 11.40 -16.98
N THR A 191 -5.22 11.03 -15.92
CA THR A 191 -3.79 11.33 -15.88
C THR A 191 -3.06 10.69 -17.07
N PRO A 192 -1.90 11.21 -17.50
CA PRO A 192 -1.13 10.59 -18.60
C PRO A 192 -0.86 9.10 -18.36
N MET A 193 -0.63 8.71 -17.11
CA MET A 193 -0.39 7.33 -16.71
C MET A 193 -1.65 6.47 -16.88
N LEU A 194 -2.81 6.96 -16.48
CA LEU A 194 -4.10 6.29 -16.66
C LEU A 194 -4.45 6.15 -18.13
N ARG A 195 -4.28 7.24 -18.89
CA ARG A 195 -4.49 7.24 -20.34
C ARG A 195 -3.64 6.17 -21.03
N ASP A 196 -2.36 6.07 -20.70
CA ASP A 196 -1.46 5.09 -21.30
C ASP A 196 -1.87 3.65 -20.94
N ARG A 197 -2.43 3.41 -19.76
CA ARG A 197 -3.00 2.10 -19.38
C ARG A 197 -4.21 1.75 -20.24
N VAL A 198 -5.18 2.65 -20.35
CA VAL A 198 -6.38 2.41 -21.16
C VAL A 198 -6.01 2.17 -22.62
N LEU A 199 -5.13 3.01 -23.19
CA LEU A 199 -4.67 2.83 -24.58
C LEU A 199 -3.92 1.51 -24.79
N ARG A 200 -3.21 1.00 -23.78
CA ARG A 200 -2.60 -0.34 -23.83
C ARG A 200 -3.65 -1.44 -23.79
N GLY A 201 -4.68 -1.30 -22.95
CA GLY A 201 -5.83 -2.21 -22.92
C GLY A 201 -6.56 -2.27 -24.26
N VAL A 202 -6.84 -1.12 -24.86
CA VAL A 202 -7.44 -1.01 -26.21
C VAL A 202 -6.57 -1.70 -27.26
N GLU A 203 -5.27 -1.49 -27.25
CA GLU A 203 -4.34 -2.17 -28.16
C GLU A 203 -4.44 -3.70 -28.05
N LEU A 204 -4.50 -4.23 -26.83
CA LEU A 204 -4.63 -5.65 -26.57
C LEU A 204 -5.97 -6.21 -27.08
N MET A 205 -7.07 -5.47 -26.87
CA MET A 205 -8.38 -5.83 -27.40
C MET A 205 -8.36 -5.91 -28.94
N ARG A 206 -7.78 -4.91 -29.60
CA ARG A 206 -7.62 -4.89 -31.07
C ARG A 206 -6.77 -6.05 -31.59
N LYS A 207 -5.76 -6.48 -30.84
CA LYS A 207 -4.92 -7.65 -31.16
C LYS A 207 -5.58 -8.98 -30.81
N GLY A 208 -6.77 -8.98 -30.20
CA GLY A 208 -7.51 -10.18 -29.84
C GLY A 208 -6.96 -10.92 -28.63
N ALA A 209 -6.24 -10.22 -27.72
CA ALA A 209 -5.73 -10.78 -26.47
C ALA A 209 -6.85 -11.26 -25.52
N ALA A 210 -8.02 -10.62 -25.58
CA ALA A 210 -9.24 -11.06 -24.92
C ALA A 210 -10.47 -10.54 -25.67
N ALA A 211 -11.66 -11.06 -25.36
CA ALA A 211 -12.93 -10.55 -25.88
C ALA A 211 -13.49 -9.39 -25.04
N LYS A 212 -13.08 -9.29 -23.79
CA LYS A 212 -13.65 -8.35 -22.81
C LYS A 212 -12.56 -7.48 -22.18
N LEU A 213 -12.90 -6.19 -21.96
CA LEU A 213 -12.08 -5.19 -21.31
C LEU A 213 -12.68 -4.89 -19.94
N LEU A 214 -11.98 -5.26 -18.87
CA LEU A 214 -12.39 -4.98 -17.50
C LEU A 214 -11.60 -3.76 -16.97
N LEU A 215 -12.30 -2.67 -16.73
CA LEU A 215 -11.75 -1.42 -16.21
C LEU A 215 -12.01 -1.35 -14.71
N SER A 216 -10.96 -1.45 -13.88
CA SER A 216 -11.09 -1.49 -12.42
C SER A 216 -10.41 -0.27 -11.81
N GLY A 217 -11.17 0.45 -11.01
CA GLY A 217 -10.71 1.68 -10.35
C GLY A 217 -11.60 2.09 -9.18
N ASP A 218 -11.29 3.24 -8.61
CA ASP A 218 -12.00 3.82 -7.47
C ASP A 218 -13.11 4.76 -7.95
N HIS A 219 -14.33 4.57 -7.42
CA HIS A 219 -15.48 5.45 -7.57
C HIS A 219 -16.05 5.89 -6.20
N GLY A 220 -15.28 5.74 -5.13
CA GLY A 220 -15.76 5.95 -3.75
C GLY A 220 -15.99 7.42 -3.35
N GLN A 221 -15.65 8.41 -4.18
CA GLN A 221 -15.82 9.84 -3.84
C GLN A 221 -16.66 10.57 -4.89
N LYS A 222 -17.57 11.47 -4.45
CA LYS A 222 -18.53 12.18 -5.30
C LYS A 222 -17.93 12.94 -6.50
N ASN A 223 -16.66 13.32 -6.42
CA ASN A 223 -15.95 14.08 -7.48
C ASN A 223 -14.78 13.30 -8.08
N TYR A 224 -14.72 11.99 -7.84
CA TYR A 224 -13.65 11.15 -8.32
C TYR A 224 -14.23 9.91 -9.00
N ASP A 225 -14.26 9.94 -10.32
CA ASP A 225 -14.85 8.91 -11.16
C ASP A 225 -13.83 8.44 -12.19
N GLU A 226 -12.91 7.63 -11.72
CA GLU A 226 -11.82 7.11 -12.52
C GLU A 226 -12.32 6.11 -13.58
N VAL A 227 -13.26 5.25 -13.18
CA VAL A 227 -13.75 4.17 -14.01
C VAL A 227 -14.52 4.70 -15.22
N ASN A 228 -15.37 5.72 -15.02
CA ASN A 228 -16.09 6.37 -16.12
C ASN A 228 -15.16 7.16 -17.05
N ALA A 229 -14.06 7.76 -16.53
CA ALA A 229 -13.03 8.37 -17.37
C ALA A 229 -12.32 7.33 -18.24
N MET A 230 -12.02 6.14 -17.70
CA MET A 230 -11.44 5.03 -18.44
C MET A 230 -12.41 4.50 -19.51
N LYS A 231 -13.69 4.32 -19.17
CA LYS A 231 -14.75 3.91 -20.08
C LYS A 231 -14.87 4.87 -21.26
N LYS A 232 -15.00 6.16 -20.95
CA LYS A 232 -15.11 7.20 -21.98
C LYS A 232 -13.95 7.12 -22.97
N LEU A 233 -12.74 7.01 -22.48
CA LEU A 233 -11.56 6.89 -23.34
C LEU A 233 -11.59 5.60 -24.18
N ALA A 234 -12.01 4.46 -23.63
CA ALA A 234 -12.10 3.21 -24.37
C ALA A 234 -13.13 3.28 -25.47
N LEU A 235 -14.31 3.89 -25.22
CA LEU A 235 -15.36 4.13 -26.22
C LEU A 235 -14.87 5.08 -27.33
N GLU A 236 -14.18 6.18 -26.97
CA GLU A 236 -13.56 7.10 -27.94
C GLU A 236 -12.54 6.41 -28.84
N GLN A 237 -11.91 5.34 -28.35
CA GLN A 237 -11.00 4.50 -29.13
C GLN A 237 -11.72 3.40 -29.92
N GLY A 238 -13.06 3.35 -29.92
CA GLY A 238 -13.85 2.43 -30.74
C GLY A 238 -13.97 1.01 -30.18
N ILE A 239 -13.75 0.79 -28.88
CA ILE A 239 -14.14 -0.47 -28.23
C ILE A 239 -15.65 -0.49 -28.12
N ALA A 240 -16.29 -1.61 -28.47
CA ALA A 240 -17.74 -1.76 -28.40
C ALA A 240 -18.21 -1.73 -26.93
N ALA A 241 -19.35 -1.07 -26.69
CA ALA A 241 -19.86 -0.87 -25.34
C ALA A 241 -20.13 -2.20 -24.61
N GLU A 242 -20.64 -3.19 -25.33
CA GLU A 242 -20.89 -4.53 -24.83
C GLU A 242 -19.63 -5.33 -24.43
N ASP A 243 -18.45 -4.85 -24.84
CA ASP A 243 -17.18 -5.51 -24.49
C ASP A 243 -16.45 -4.80 -23.32
N ILE A 244 -17.01 -3.69 -22.79
CA ILE A 244 -16.42 -2.91 -21.68
C ILE A 244 -17.17 -3.22 -20.39
N PHE A 245 -16.48 -3.84 -19.43
CA PHE A 245 -16.97 -4.06 -18.08
C PHE A 245 -16.31 -3.09 -17.10
N LEU A 246 -17.08 -2.63 -16.12
CA LEU A 246 -16.63 -1.69 -15.11
C LEU A 246 -16.61 -2.32 -13.73
N ASP A 247 -15.50 -2.18 -13.04
CA ASP A 247 -15.36 -2.51 -11.62
C ASP A 247 -15.16 -1.21 -10.82
N HIS A 248 -16.23 -0.73 -10.21
CA HIS A 248 -16.29 0.52 -9.45
C HIS A 248 -15.70 0.42 -8.04
N ALA A 249 -15.33 -0.77 -7.58
CA ALA A 249 -14.82 -1.01 -6.23
C ALA A 249 -13.40 -1.60 -6.23
N GLY A 250 -12.60 -1.27 -7.22
CA GLY A 250 -11.20 -1.60 -7.30
C GLY A 250 -10.31 -0.69 -6.45
N PHE A 251 -10.63 -0.55 -5.14
CA PHE A 251 -9.94 0.37 -4.21
C PHE A 251 -8.46 0.01 -3.97
N SER A 252 -8.11 -1.23 -4.14
CA SER A 252 -6.73 -1.71 -4.11
C SER A 252 -6.47 -2.73 -5.22
N THR A 253 -5.19 -3.04 -5.46
CA THR A 253 -4.84 -4.10 -6.43
C THR A 253 -5.40 -5.46 -6.04
N TRP A 254 -5.50 -5.74 -4.72
CA TRP A 254 -6.11 -6.96 -4.22
C TRP A 254 -7.62 -6.99 -4.52
N ASP A 255 -8.32 -5.88 -4.23
CA ASP A 255 -9.76 -5.81 -4.49
C ASP A 255 -10.07 -5.97 -5.98
N SER A 256 -9.34 -5.26 -6.84
CA SER A 256 -9.48 -5.40 -8.30
C SER A 256 -9.35 -6.84 -8.78
N LEU A 257 -8.34 -7.58 -8.31
CA LEU A 257 -8.11 -8.97 -8.69
C LEU A 257 -9.09 -9.93 -8.03
N LYS A 258 -9.38 -9.73 -6.75
CA LYS A 258 -10.35 -10.54 -6.01
C LYS A 258 -11.73 -10.43 -6.61
N ARG A 259 -12.15 -9.23 -6.98
CA ARG A 259 -13.44 -8.98 -7.65
C ARG A 259 -13.42 -9.49 -9.09
N ALA A 260 -12.34 -9.33 -9.84
CA ALA A 260 -12.20 -9.94 -11.15
C ALA A 260 -12.40 -11.46 -11.08
N HIS A 261 -11.81 -12.11 -10.08
CA HIS A 261 -11.92 -13.54 -9.85
C HIS A 261 -13.31 -13.96 -9.34
N ASP A 262 -13.83 -13.31 -8.28
CA ASP A 262 -15.01 -13.79 -7.54
C ASP A 262 -16.34 -13.28 -8.14
N ILE A 263 -16.33 -12.04 -8.66
CA ILE A 263 -17.55 -11.39 -9.19
C ILE A 263 -17.64 -11.54 -10.70
N PHE A 264 -16.54 -11.23 -11.41
CA PHE A 264 -16.52 -11.32 -12.89
C PHE A 264 -16.14 -12.71 -13.42
N GLY A 265 -15.84 -13.66 -12.56
CA GLY A 265 -15.54 -15.04 -12.95
C GLY A 265 -14.25 -15.22 -13.75
N VAL A 266 -13.36 -14.23 -13.77
CA VAL A 266 -12.10 -14.27 -14.53
C VAL A 266 -11.15 -15.30 -13.95
N ARG A 267 -10.66 -16.21 -14.79
CA ARG A 267 -9.67 -17.25 -14.41
C ARG A 267 -8.37 -17.08 -15.16
N ASN A 268 -8.40 -16.51 -16.35
CA ASN A 268 -7.23 -16.20 -17.16
C ASN A 268 -7.26 -14.69 -17.47
N VAL A 269 -6.25 -13.93 -17.01
CA VAL A 269 -6.26 -12.48 -17.07
C VAL A 269 -4.99 -11.91 -17.72
N THR A 270 -5.15 -10.91 -18.58
CA THR A 270 -4.06 -10.05 -19.03
C THR A 270 -4.11 -8.74 -18.26
N LEU A 271 -3.12 -8.51 -17.37
CA LEU A 271 -3.03 -7.33 -16.53
C LEU A 271 -2.33 -6.18 -17.25
N VAL A 272 -2.91 -5.00 -17.19
CA VAL A 272 -2.34 -3.78 -17.79
C VAL A 272 -2.07 -2.73 -16.73
N SER A 273 -0.81 -2.38 -16.57
CA SER A 273 -0.34 -1.32 -15.65
C SER A 273 1.09 -0.90 -16.00
N GLN A 274 1.69 0.04 -15.25
CA GLN A 274 3.12 0.28 -15.34
C GLN A 274 3.92 -0.91 -14.80
N ARG A 275 5.10 -1.13 -15.36
CA ARG A 275 5.97 -2.29 -15.06
C ARG A 275 6.21 -2.48 -13.56
N TYR A 276 6.49 -1.41 -12.83
CA TYR A 276 6.76 -1.50 -11.38
C TYR A 276 5.57 -2.04 -10.58
N HIS A 277 4.34 -1.77 -11.02
CA HIS A 277 3.09 -2.20 -10.40
C HIS A 277 2.69 -3.63 -10.81
N LEU A 278 2.97 -4.02 -12.05
CA LEU A 278 2.63 -5.34 -12.58
C LEU A 278 3.16 -6.47 -11.71
N TYR A 279 4.37 -6.37 -11.19
CA TYR A 279 4.93 -7.40 -10.30
C TYR A 279 4.04 -7.73 -9.11
N ARG A 280 3.40 -6.71 -8.51
CA ARG A 280 2.47 -6.89 -7.40
C ARG A 280 1.15 -7.49 -7.89
N GLY A 281 0.63 -7.04 -9.01
CA GLY A 281 -0.59 -7.60 -9.61
C GLY A 281 -0.43 -9.07 -9.96
N LEU A 282 0.66 -9.46 -10.63
CA LEU A 282 0.96 -10.84 -11.00
C LEU A 282 1.07 -11.76 -9.77
N TYR A 283 1.79 -11.29 -8.74
CA TYR A 283 1.89 -12.03 -7.48
C TYR A 283 0.50 -12.28 -6.83
N MET A 284 -0.37 -11.28 -6.83
CA MET A 284 -1.71 -11.41 -6.27
C MET A 284 -2.63 -12.29 -7.13
N ALA A 285 -2.50 -12.22 -8.46
CA ALA A 285 -3.23 -13.10 -9.37
C ALA A 285 -2.81 -14.58 -9.20
N ASP A 286 -1.49 -14.83 -9.02
CA ASP A 286 -0.95 -16.16 -8.69
C ASP A 286 -1.55 -16.69 -7.37
N ALA A 287 -1.60 -15.85 -6.35
CA ALA A 287 -2.18 -16.21 -5.05
C ALA A 287 -3.68 -16.54 -5.11
N LEU A 288 -4.41 -15.98 -6.08
CA LEU A 288 -5.81 -16.29 -6.36
C LEU A 288 -5.98 -17.53 -7.28
N GLY A 289 -4.89 -18.16 -7.70
CA GLY A 289 -4.93 -19.31 -8.60
C GLY A 289 -5.35 -18.99 -10.04
N MET A 290 -5.25 -17.71 -10.44
CA MET A 290 -5.55 -17.28 -11.81
C MET A 290 -4.39 -17.62 -12.74
N GLN A 291 -4.69 -17.85 -14.03
CA GLN A 291 -3.69 -17.75 -15.09
C GLN A 291 -3.49 -16.26 -15.43
N PHE A 292 -2.26 -15.85 -15.67
CA PHE A 292 -1.98 -14.42 -15.80
C PHE A 292 -0.85 -14.10 -16.78
N ARG A 293 -0.90 -12.90 -17.34
CA ARG A 293 0.19 -12.20 -18.04
C ARG A 293 0.13 -10.73 -17.66
N GLY A 294 1.28 -10.06 -17.67
CA GLY A 294 1.38 -8.61 -17.48
C GLY A 294 1.86 -7.92 -18.74
N VAL A 295 1.19 -6.88 -19.17
CA VAL A 295 1.60 -6.06 -20.31
C VAL A 295 1.86 -4.63 -19.82
N PRO A 296 3.11 -4.13 -19.92
CA PRO A 296 3.46 -2.81 -19.42
C PRO A 296 2.84 -1.69 -20.29
N ALA A 297 2.28 -0.70 -19.61
CA ALA A 297 1.71 0.50 -20.21
C ALA A 297 2.67 1.69 -20.18
N ASP A 298 3.97 1.45 -19.96
CA ASP A 298 5.00 2.49 -19.88
C ASP A 298 5.30 3.02 -21.29
N ARG A 299 4.52 4.01 -21.75
CA ARG A 299 4.70 4.66 -23.06
C ARG A 299 5.64 5.87 -23.00
N GLN A 300 5.89 6.37 -21.78
CA GLN A 300 6.75 7.52 -21.52
C GLN A 300 7.37 7.44 -20.12
N VAL A 301 8.33 8.32 -19.85
CA VAL A 301 8.89 8.48 -18.49
C VAL A 301 7.98 9.39 -17.68
N TYR A 302 7.52 8.92 -16.51
CA TYR A 302 6.65 9.69 -15.63
C TYR A 302 7.47 10.34 -14.51
N ALA A 303 7.18 11.61 -14.20
CA ALA A 303 7.81 12.30 -13.09
C ALA A 303 7.62 11.53 -11.76
N GLY A 304 8.67 11.47 -10.92
CA GLY A 304 8.61 10.82 -9.61
C GLY A 304 8.54 9.27 -9.65
N GLN A 305 8.99 8.63 -10.69
CA GLN A 305 8.93 7.17 -10.83
C GLN A 305 9.70 6.45 -9.72
N TRP A 306 10.84 6.97 -9.28
CA TRP A 306 11.64 6.37 -8.20
C TRP A 306 10.89 6.33 -6.85
N LEU A 307 10.10 7.37 -6.52
CA LEU A 307 9.25 7.36 -5.33
C LEU A 307 8.16 6.29 -5.41
N ARG A 308 7.60 6.07 -6.61
CA ARG A 308 6.62 4.99 -6.83
C ARG A 308 7.26 3.61 -6.66
N GLU A 309 8.51 3.43 -7.14
CA GLU A 309 9.25 2.17 -6.93
C GLU A 309 9.44 1.88 -5.43
N ILE A 310 9.84 2.89 -4.63
CA ILE A 310 9.99 2.73 -3.17
C ILE A 310 8.65 2.39 -2.53
N ARG A 311 7.58 3.12 -2.88
CA ARG A 311 6.23 2.84 -2.39
C ARG A 311 5.80 1.41 -2.72
N GLU A 312 6.11 0.94 -3.93
CA GLU A 312 5.76 -0.41 -4.37
C GLU A 312 6.53 -1.50 -3.61
N MET A 313 7.74 -1.24 -3.13
CA MET A 313 8.43 -2.20 -2.25
C MET A 313 7.61 -2.48 -0.98
N LEU A 314 7.10 -1.45 -0.34
CA LEU A 314 6.22 -1.58 0.83
C LEU A 314 4.85 -2.16 0.46
N ALA A 315 4.28 -1.73 -0.68
CA ALA A 315 2.99 -2.22 -1.16
C ALA A 315 3.02 -3.72 -1.50
N ARG A 316 4.15 -4.27 -1.96
CA ARG A 316 4.33 -5.71 -2.17
C ARG A 316 4.25 -6.48 -0.85
N VAL A 317 4.85 -5.96 0.22
CA VAL A 317 4.74 -6.57 1.55
C VAL A 317 3.30 -6.50 2.06
N LYS A 318 2.61 -5.36 1.94
CA LYS A 318 1.16 -5.29 2.26
C LYS A 318 0.37 -6.32 1.47
N GLY A 319 0.67 -6.47 0.18
CA GLY A 319 0.03 -7.44 -0.70
C GLY A 319 0.25 -8.88 -0.27
N LEU A 320 1.41 -9.20 0.32
CA LEU A 320 1.67 -10.51 0.89
C LEU A 320 0.65 -10.88 1.97
N PHE A 321 0.36 -9.96 2.88
CA PHE A 321 -0.63 -10.21 3.92
C PHE A 321 -2.04 -10.42 3.34
N SER A 322 -2.46 -9.61 2.37
CA SER A 322 -3.76 -9.78 1.71
C SER A 322 -3.87 -11.15 1.03
N ALA A 323 -2.81 -11.58 0.34
CA ALA A 323 -2.77 -12.84 -0.38
C ALA A 323 -2.72 -14.06 0.55
N VAL A 324 -1.84 -14.04 1.57
CA VAL A 324 -1.68 -15.17 2.52
C VAL A 324 -2.94 -15.37 3.36
N LEU A 325 -3.57 -14.27 3.78
CA LEU A 325 -4.80 -14.32 4.57
C LEU A 325 -6.06 -14.48 3.71
N ASN A 326 -5.93 -14.49 2.39
CA ASN A 326 -7.02 -14.51 1.42
C ASN A 326 -8.16 -13.56 1.83
N LEU A 327 -7.80 -12.30 2.10
CA LEU A 327 -8.76 -11.32 2.60
C LEU A 327 -9.92 -11.17 1.60
N PRO A 328 -11.17 -11.01 2.08
CA PRO A 328 -12.28 -10.68 1.20
C PRO A 328 -12.01 -9.33 0.52
N ALA A 329 -12.63 -9.08 -0.63
CA ALA A 329 -12.66 -7.74 -1.20
C ALA A 329 -13.44 -6.81 -0.27
N GLU A 330 -13.07 -5.52 -0.25
CA GLU A 330 -13.71 -4.51 0.60
C GLU A 330 -15.21 -4.38 0.31
N VAL A 331 -15.59 -4.51 -0.97
CA VAL A 331 -16.97 -4.54 -1.42
C VAL A 331 -17.24 -5.84 -2.17
N SER A 332 -18.22 -6.61 -1.70
CA SER A 332 -18.76 -7.77 -2.39
C SER A 332 -19.93 -7.36 -3.29
N GLY A 333 -20.32 -8.24 -4.22
CA GLY A 333 -21.46 -8.03 -5.10
C GLY A 333 -21.95 -9.33 -5.71
N PRO A 334 -23.10 -9.31 -6.39
CA PRO A 334 -23.56 -10.46 -7.16
C PRO A 334 -22.58 -10.77 -8.30
N PRO A 335 -22.51 -12.02 -8.73
CA PRO A 335 -21.71 -12.40 -9.90
C PRO A 335 -22.19 -11.66 -11.16
N ILE A 336 -21.23 -11.22 -11.98
CA ILE A 336 -21.46 -10.58 -13.29
C ILE A 336 -20.89 -11.50 -14.35
N ASP A 337 -21.75 -11.91 -15.30
CA ASP A 337 -21.34 -12.80 -16.40
C ASP A 337 -20.59 -12.01 -17.48
N LEU A 338 -19.30 -12.27 -17.65
CA LEU A 338 -18.48 -11.69 -18.71
C LEU A 338 -18.92 -12.11 -20.14
N SER A 339 -19.70 -13.17 -20.30
CA SER A 339 -20.23 -13.54 -21.60
C SER A 339 -21.39 -12.66 -22.08
N GLY A 340 -21.96 -11.90 -21.12
CA GLY A 340 -23.06 -10.96 -21.36
C GLY A 340 -22.61 -9.59 -21.90
N ASP A 341 -23.54 -8.64 -21.79
CA ASP A 341 -23.32 -7.24 -22.16
C ASP A 341 -22.59 -6.49 -21.03
N GLY A 342 -21.45 -5.91 -21.35
CA GLY A 342 -20.63 -5.13 -20.40
C GLY A 342 -21.36 -3.96 -19.78
N GLN A 343 -22.34 -3.39 -20.48
CA GLN A 343 -23.14 -2.27 -19.99
C GLN A 343 -23.92 -2.60 -18.71
N SER A 344 -24.18 -3.89 -18.43
CA SER A 344 -24.81 -4.35 -17.19
C SER A 344 -23.99 -4.04 -15.93
N SER A 345 -22.71 -3.68 -16.07
CA SER A 345 -21.78 -3.33 -14.98
C SER A 345 -21.55 -1.81 -14.84
N TRP A 346 -22.29 -0.97 -15.58
CA TRP A 346 -22.00 0.46 -15.65
C TRP A 346 -22.72 1.31 -14.59
N ASP A 347 -23.65 0.74 -13.83
CA ASP A 347 -24.45 1.40 -12.77
C ASP A 347 -23.79 1.35 -11.39
#